data_869c4783cb0277c3191d685cd20f464c
#
_entry.id   869c4783cb0277c3191d685cd20f464c
#
_cell.length_a   1.000
_cell.length_b   1.000
_cell.length_c   1.000
_cell.angle_alpha   90.00
_cell.angle_beta   90.00
_cell.angle_gamma   90.00
#
_symmetry.space_group_name_H-M   'P 1'
#
loop_
_entity.id
_entity.type
_entity.pdbx_description
1 polymer ?
#
loop_
_entity_poly.entity_id
_entity_poly.type
_entity_poly.pdbx_seq_one_letter_code
_entity_poly.pdbx_strand_id
1 'polypeptide(L)'
;MSVDKIGLSTSITIMRRNLRRVIKYPVLSGFLLIGLLIAVTTAVATGVNRRRLIAQYWFRTLLIILNVKLEIKGLSEQADECFIVSNHISWLDIPVISACLPVCFLSKSEVRQWPLIGALARFVGTIFIFRASRRSIKKVNQNIEESLINRQPVCVFPEGTTTLGDRLGAFHSSIFQPAVKNGSKVLPVALRYLDETRKPTTAPAYIGSMTLMSSLDRIITEPIISVEVSFLTPIDSRGSERRHISKLSREMILNTLFK
;
A
#
# COMPACT_ATOMS: atom_id res chain seq x y z
N MET A 1 -30.03 35.64 11.28
CA MET A 1 -28.80 35.80 10.44
C MET A 1 -27.79 34.63 10.50
N SER A 2 -28.02 33.56 11.30
CA SER A 2 -27.08 32.42 11.44
C SER A 2 -27.41 31.21 10.53
N VAL A 3 -28.67 30.99 10.17
CA VAL A 3 -29.14 29.79 9.43
C VAL A 3 -28.70 29.81 7.95
N ASP A 4 -28.68 30.97 7.30
CA ASP A 4 -28.32 31.11 5.88
C ASP A 4 -26.83 30.84 5.61
N LYS A 5 -25.92 31.12 6.56
CA LYS A 5 -24.49 30.87 6.41
C LYS A 5 -24.15 29.35 6.45
N ILE A 6 -24.90 28.58 7.23
CA ILE A 6 -24.70 27.10 7.33
C ILE A 6 -25.16 26.44 6.02
N GLY A 7 -26.31 26.84 5.47
CA GLY A 7 -26.81 26.31 4.21
C GLY A 7 -25.90 26.62 3.02
N LEU A 8 -25.36 27.83 2.94
CA LEU A 8 -24.43 28.25 1.89
C LEU A 8 -23.12 27.49 1.95
N SER A 9 -22.53 27.30 3.15
CA SER A 9 -21.31 26.54 3.36
C SER A 9 -21.45 25.06 2.93
N THR A 10 -22.58 24.44 3.27
CA THR A 10 -22.89 23.06 2.88
C THR A 10 -23.04 22.92 1.37
N SER A 11 -23.74 23.86 0.72
CA SER A 11 -23.93 23.87 -0.73
C SER A 11 -22.59 24.02 -1.49
N ILE A 12 -21.70 24.90 -1.03
CA ILE A 12 -20.37 25.09 -1.61
C ILE A 12 -19.53 23.81 -1.47
N THR A 13 -19.60 23.14 -0.33
CA THR A 13 -18.87 21.88 -0.09
C THR A 13 -19.34 20.76 -1.01
N ILE A 14 -20.65 20.60 -1.19
CA ILE A 14 -21.24 19.63 -2.13
C ILE A 14 -20.82 19.92 -3.57
N MET A 15 -20.89 21.20 -3.98
CA MET A 15 -20.47 21.62 -5.32
C MET A 15 -18.99 21.30 -5.58
N ARG A 16 -18.10 21.58 -4.65
CA ARG A 16 -16.67 21.25 -4.75
C ARG A 16 -16.42 19.76 -4.85
N ARG A 17 -17.14 18.93 -4.08
CA ARG A 17 -17.06 17.47 -4.16
C ARG A 17 -17.50 16.95 -5.54
N ASN A 18 -18.62 17.46 -6.05
CA ASN A 18 -19.12 17.08 -7.38
C ASN A 18 -18.15 17.51 -8.49
N LEU A 19 -17.60 18.70 -8.41
CA LEU A 19 -16.58 19.18 -9.37
C LEU A 19 -15.35 18.27 -9.37
N ARG A 20 -14.86 17.84 -8.20
CA ARG A 20 -13.75 16.89 -8.12
C ARG A 20 -14.09 15.55 -8.79
N ARG A 21 -15.31 15.02 -8.61
CA ARG A 21 -15.76 13.80 -9.28
C ARG A 21 -15.75 13.95 -10.79
N VAL A 22 -16.37 15.01 -11.31
CA VAL A 22 -16.46 15.25 -12.75
C VAL A 22 -15.08 15.36 -13.41
N ILE A 23 -14.09 15.94 -12.73
CA ILE A 23 -12.73 16.08 -13.24
C ILE A 23 -11.93 14.79 -13.05
N LYS A 24 -11.91 14.24 -11.84
CA LYS A 24 -10.97 13.14 -11.48
C LYS A 24 -11.37 11.79 -12.10
N TYR A 25 -12.65 11.47 -12.26
CA TYR A 25 -13.03 10.18 -12.86
C TYR A 25 -12.57 10.03 -14.32
N PRO A 26 -12.80 10.98 -15.24
CA PRO A 26 -12.25 10.90 -16.60
C PRO A 26 -10.72 10.84 -16.62
N VAL A 27 -10.05 11.66 -15.79
CA VAL A 27 -8.58 11.66 -15.70
C VAL A 27 -8.06 10.30 -15.23
N LEU A 28 -8.65 9.70 -14.20
CA LEU A 28 -8.27 8.37 -13.70
C LEU A 28 -8.56 7.27 -14.74
N SER A 29 -9.67 7.36 -15.47
CA SER A 29 -9.99 6.39 -16.52
C SER A 29 -8.96 6.44 -17.65
N GLY A 30 -8.62 7.63 -18.14
CA GLY A 30 -7.56 7.83 -19.14
C GLY A 30 -6.21 7.37 -18.63
N PHE A 31 -5.87 7.71 -17.39
CA PHE A 31 -4.64 7.27 -16.73
C PHE A 31 -4.54 5.74 -16.67
N LEU A 32 -5.59 5.03 -16.27
CA LEU A 32 -5.61 3.56 -16.23
C LEU A 32 -5.43 2.94 -17.62
N LEU A 33 -6.05 3.50 -18.67
CA LEU A 33 -5.89 3.03 -20.06
C LEU A 33 -4.46 3.21 -20.56
N ILE A 34 -3.83 4.35 -20.27
CA ILE A 34 -2.42 4.59 -20.59
C ILE A 34 -1.52 3.59 -19.84
N GLY A 35 -1.80 3.31 -18.55
CA GLY A 35 -1.06 2.32 -17.78
C GLY A 35 -1.16 0.92 -18.34
N LEU A 36 -2.33 0.53 -18.82
CA LEU A 36 -2.53 -0.76 -19.47
C LEU A 36 -1.72 -0.83 -20.79
N LEU A 37 -1.73 0.24 -21.58
CA LEU A 37 -0.93 0.32 -22.81
C LEU A 37 0.56 0.19 -22.51
N ILE A 38 1.07 0.90 -21.51
CA ILE A 38 2.47 0.79 -21.06
C ILE A 38 2.75 -0.64 -20.60
N ALA A 39 1.86 -1.25 -19.79
CA ALA A 39 2.04 -2.61 -19.32
C ALA A 39 2.11 -3.62 -20.46
N VAL A 40 1.24 -3.51 -21.46
CA VAL A 40 1.21 -4.42 -22.63
C VAL A 40 2.47 -4.23 -23.48
N THR A 41 2.84 -3.00 -23.81
CA THR A 41 3.98 -2.71 -24.70
C THR A 41 5.33 -3.05 -24.06
N THR A 42 5.46 -2.91 -22.74
CA THR A 42 6.73 -3.17 -22.03
C THR A 42 6.83 -4.58 -21.45
N ALA A 43 5.73 -5.34 -21.41
CA ALA A 43 5.68 -6.67 -20.76
C ALA A 43 6.69 -7.67 -21.33
N VAL A 44 6.89 -7.65 -22.63
CA VAL A 44 7.81 -8.57 -23.34
C VAL A 44 9.25 -8.05 -23.30
N ALA A 45 9.43 -6.72 -23.40
CA ALA A 45 10.73 -6.10 -23.57
C ALA A 45 11.48 -5.84 -22.26
N THR A 46 10.83 -5.93 -21.08
CA THR A 46 11.43 -5.53 -19.81
C THR A 46 11.37 -6.61 -18.76
N GLY A 47 12.45 -6.76 -17.98
CA GLY A 47 12.49 -7.59 -16.78
C GLY A 47 11.64 -6.98 -15.63
N VAL A 48 11.29 -7.81 -14.64
CA VAL A 48 10.41 -7.44 -13.52
C VAL A 48 10.89 -6.22 -12.73
N ASN A 49 12.20 -6.05 -12.57
CA ASN A 49 12.76 -4.91 -11.84
C ASN A 49 12.50 -3.58 -12.57
N ARG A 50 12.67 -3.54 -13.90
CA ARG A 50 12.34 -2.35 -14.70
C ARG A 50 10.84 -2.05 -14.65
N ARG A 51 9.99 -3.08 -14.66
CA ARG A 51 8.53 -2.90 -14.54
C ARG A 51 8.15 -2.28 -13.20
N ARG A 52 8.82 -2.65 -12.10
CA ARG A 52 8.60 -2.04 -10.78
C ARG A 52 9.06 -0.59 -10.72
N LEU A 53 10.17 -0.25 -11.38
CA LEU A 53 10.59 1.16 -11.52
C LEU A 53 9.56 1.97 -12.33
N ILE A 54 9.06 1.44 -13.44
CA ILE A 54 7.97 2.07 -14.20
C ILE A 54 6.74 2.26 -13.29
N ALA A 55 6.36 1.23 -12.53
CA ALA A 55 5.24 1.29 -11.59
C ALA A 55 5.47 2.32 -10.47
N GLN A 56 6.70 2.52 -9.99
CA GLN A 56 7.02 3.54 -9.00
C GLN A 56 6.67 4.94 -9.50
N TYR A 57 7.10 5.32 -10.70
CA TYR A 57 6.75 6.61 -11.32
C TYR A 57 5.24 6.71 -11.60
N TRP A 58 4.64 5.61 -12.05
CA TRP A 58 3.21 5.49 -12.27
C TRP A 58 2.41 5.76 -10.99
N PHE A 59 2.78 5.14 -9.87
CA PHE A 59 2.10 5.34 -8.61
C PHE A 59 2.34 6.74 -8.02
N ARG A 60 3.52 7.35 -8.22
CA ARG A 60 3.73 8.77 -7.87
C ARG A 60 2.74 9.67 -8.61
N THR A 61 2.55 9.45 -9.92
CA THR A 61 1.58 10.20 -10.71
C THR A 61 0.15 9.94 -10.25
N LEU A 62 -0.20 8.70 -9.92
CA LEU A 62 -1.51 8.36 -9.34
C LEU A 62 -1.79 9.14 -8.06
N LEU A 63 -0.83 9.20 -7.13
CA LEU A 63 -0.97 9.95 -5.89
C LEU A 63 -1.21 11.45 -6.15
N ILE A 64 -0.52 12.03 -7.14
CA ILE A 64 -0.74 13.43 -7.55
C ILE A 64 -2.18 13.62 -8.08
N ILE A 65 -2.66 12.75 -8.96
CA ILE A 65 -4.03 12.80 -9.50
C ILE A 65 -5.07 12.68 -8.38
N LEU A 66 -4.83 11.80 -7.40
CA LEU A 66 -5.70 11.62 -6.24
C LEU A 66 -5.62 12.78 -5.24
N ASN A 67 -4.65 13.69 -5.39
CA ASN A 67 -4.32 14.75 -4.43
C ASN A 67 -3.85 14.20 -3.08
N VAL A 68 -3.04 13.12 -3.14
CA VAL A 68 -2.40 12.50 -1.98
C VAL A 68 -0.96 12.97 -1.88
N LYS A 69 -0.67 13.72 -0.82
CA LYS A 69 0.67 14.25 -0.52
C LYS A 69 1.48 13.20 0.24
N LEU A 70 2.60 12.79 -0.34
CA LEU A 70 3.50 11.80 0.23
C LEU A 70 4.58 12.48 1.08
N GLU A 71 4.71 12.08 2.34
CA GLU A 71 5.73 12.54 3.28
C GLU A 71 6.56 11.36 3.78
N ILE A 72 7.81 11.29 3.33
CA ILE A 72 8.71 10.15 3.58
C ILE A 72 9.69 10.51 4.69
N LYS A 73 9.84 9.63 5.67
CA LYS A 73 10.81 9.74 6.77
C LYS A 73 11.64 8.46 6.88
N GLY A 74 12.93 8.57 7.12
CA GLY A 74 13.81 7.45 7.44
C GLY A 74 14.12 6.47 6.30
N LEU A 75 13.81 6.83 5.04
CA LEU A 75 14.14 5.98 3.90
C LEU A 75 15.65 5.94 3.70
N SER A 76 16.24 4.75 3.71
CA SER A 76 17.66 4.50 3.46
C SER A 76 17.87 3.69 2.19
N GLU A 77 19.07 3.73 1.61
CA GLU A 77 19.46 2.93 0.45
C GLU A 77 19.37 1.42 0.69
N GLN A 78 19.46 0.98 1.97
CA GLN A 78 19.35 -0.43 2.32
C GLN A 78 17.91 -0.98 2.24
N ALA A 79 16.91 -0.14 2.06
CA ALA A 79 15.51 -0.54 1.97
C ALA A 79 15.23 -1.46 0.76
N ASP A 80 16.04 -1.33 -0.31
CA ASP A 80 15.88 -2.09 -1.56
C ASP A 80 16.18 -3.59 -1.44
N GLU A 81 16.73 -4.05 -0.31
CA GLU A 81 17.07 -5.48 -0.08
C GLU A 81 16.29 -6.08 1.09
N CYS A 82 15.32 -5.32 1.66
CA CYS A 82 14.64 -5.71 2.89
C CYS A 82 13.32 -6.47 2.64
N PHE A 83 12.96 -7.28 3.63
CA PHE A 83 11.59 -7.74 3.84
C PHE A 83 10.80 -6.66 4.56
N ILE A 84 9.94 -5.94 3.84
CA ILE A 84 9.21 -4.79 4.34
C ILE A 84 7.90 -5.24 4.98
N VAL A 85 7.61 -4.75 6.17
CA VAL A 85 6.37 -5.04 6.89
C VAL A 85 5.70 -3.73 7.30
N SER A 86 4.39 -3.59 7.04
CA SER A 86 3.65 -2.36 7.33
C SER A 86 2.29 -2.64 7.95
N ASN A 87 1.75 -1.67 8.68
CA ASN A 87 0.33 -1.63 9.01
C ASN A 87 -0.52 -1.45 7.74
N HIS A 88 -1.80 -1.84 7.80
CA HIS A 88 -2.68 -1.85 6.63
C HIS A 88 -3.99 -1.12 6.89
N ILE A 89 -4.22 -0.06 6.13
CA ILE A 89 -5.39 0.83 6.26
C ILE A 89 -6.24 0.77 5.00
N SER A 90 -5.59 0.69 3.82
CA SER A 90 -6.24 0.91 2.54
C SER A 90 -5.57 0.14 1.40
N TRP A 91 -6.31 -0.06 0.31
CA TRP A 91 -5.69 -0.42 -0.97
C TRP A 91 -4.66 0.65 -1.42
N LEU A 92 -4.83 1.90 -0.96
CA LEU A 92 -3.94 3.02 -1.27
C LEU A 92 -2.53 2.85 -0.66
N ASP A 93 -2.36 2.00 0.36
CA ASP A 93 -1.05 1.68 0.95
C ASP A 93 -0.08 1.09 -0.09
N ILE A 94 -0.62 0.32 -1.07
CA ILE A 94 0.16 -0.28 -2.15
C ILE A 94 0.78 0.80 -3.05
N PRO A 95 0.00 1.72 -3.68
CA PRO A 95 0.56 2.84 -4.44
C PRO A 95 1.48 3.74 -3.60
N VAL A 96 1.16 3.97 -2.32
CA VAL A 96 1.98 4.79 -1.41
C VAL A 96 3.37 4.20 -1.22
N ILE A 97 3.46 2.93 -0.83
CA ILE A 97 4.77 2.27 -0.63
C ILE A 97 5.48 2.09 -1.98
N SER A 98 4.76 1.73 -3.06
CA SER A 98 5.35 1.62 -4.40
C SER A 98 5.92 2.94 -4.91
N ALA A 99 5.33 4.08 -4.55
CA ALA A 99 5.87 5.40 -4.89
C ALA A 99 7.19 5.69 -4.18
N CYS A 100 7.44 5.09 -3.01
CA CYS A 100 8.69 5.20 -2.28
C CYS A 100 9.76 4.26 -2.83
N LEU A 101 9.42 2.98 -3.05
CA LEU A 101 10.34 1.89 -3.40
C LEU A 101 9.75 0.95 -4.46
N PRO A 102 10.57 0.41 -5.38
CA PRO A 102 10.14 -0.55 -6.40
C PRO A 102 9.96 -1.96 -5.80
N VAL A 103 8.93 -2.17 -4.99
CA VAL A 103 8.69 -3.39 -4.21
C VAL A 103 7.71 -4.37 -4.86
N CYS A 104 7.83 -5.65 -4.49
CA CYS A 104 6.84 -6.68 -4.76
C CYS A 104 5.84 -6.74 -3.59
N PHE A 105 4.55 -6.88 -3.90
CA PHE A 105 3.51 -7.04 -2.88
C PHE A 105 2.95 -8.45 -2.83
N LEU A 106 2.41 -8.76 -1.67
CA LEU A 106 1.59 -9.93 -1.45
C LEU A 106 0.11 -9.52 -1.49
N SER A 107 -0.67 -10.16 -2.36
CA SER A 107 -2.09 -9.85 -2.54
C SER A 107 -2.96 -11.10 -2.49
N LYS A 108 -4.25 -10.92 -2.20
CA LYS A 108 -5.24 -12.01 -2.26
C LYS A 108 -5.42 -12.47 -3.71
N SER A 109 -5.68 -13.77 -3.91
CA SER A 109 -5.91 -14.37 -5.24
C SER A 109 -7.08 -13.77 -5.99
N GLU A 110 -8.09 -13.28 -5.29
CA GLU A 110 -9.28 -12.65 -5.86
C GLU A 110 -8.92 -11.38 -6.65
N VAL A 111 -7.92 -10.63 -6.20
CA VAL A 111 -7.42 -9.42 -6.91
C VAL A 111 -6.86 -9.78 -8.29
N ARG A 112 -6.31 -11.00 -8.48
CA ARG A 112 -5.82 -11.48 -9.77
C ARG A 112 -6.91 -11.49 -10.85
N GLN A 113 -8.17 -11.70 -10.44
CA GLN A 113 -9.33 -11.80 -11.34
C GLN A 113 -9.96 -10.43 -11.63
N TRP A 114 -9.56 -9.37 -10.93
CA TRP A 114 -10.11 -8.05 -11.17
C TRP A 114 -9.67 -7.52 -12.54
N PRO A 115 -10.61 -7.06 -13.37
CA PRO A 115 -10.28 -6.45 -14.66
C PRO A 115 -9.26 -5.32 -14.47
N LEU A 116 -8.31 -5.19 -15.37
CA LEU A 116 -7.22 -4.19 -15.37
C LEU A 116 -6.29 -4.30 -14.16
N ILE A 117 -6.78 -4.22 -12.93
CA ILE A 117 -5.97 -4.24 -11.69
C ILE A 117 -5.22 -5.56 -11.56
N GLY A 118 -5.86 -6.70 -11.85
CA GLY A 118 -5.20 -7.99 -11.83
C GLY A 118 -4.11 -8.13 -12.90
N ALA A 119 -4.31 -7.52 -14.06
CA ALA A 119 -3.28 -7.47 -15.11
C ALA A 119 -2.09 -6.61 -14.69
N LEU A 120 -2.33 -5.41 -14.18
CA LEU A 120 -1.28 -4.51 -13.66
C LEU A 120 -0.53 -5.11 -12.48
N ALA A 121 -1.22 -5.76 -11.55
CA ALA A 121 -0.60 -6.46 -10.42
C ALA A 121 0.33 -7.61 -10.90
N ARG A 122 -0.09 -8.39 -11.90
CA ARG A 122 0.78 -9.41 -12.52
C ARG A 122 1.99 -8.78 -13.21
N PHE A 123 1.79 -7.65 -13.89
CA PHE A 123 2.86 -6.94 -14.58
C PHE A 123 4.02 -6.56 -13.66
N VAL A 124 3.73 -6.10 -12.43
CA VAL A 124 4.75 -5.72 -11.42
C VAL A 124 5.25 -6.91 -10.58
N GLY A 125 4.80 -8.14 -10.88
CA GLY A 125 5.26 -9.35 -10.20
C GLY A 125 4.64 -9.52 -8.81
N THR A 126 3.39 -9.11 -8.60
CA THR A 126 2.66 -9.35 -7.34
C THR A 126 2.53 -10.84 -7.05
N ILE A 127 2.84 -11.25 -5.82
CA ILE A 127 2.68 -12.62 -5.33
C ILE A 127 1.23 -12.80 -4.85
N PHE A 128 0.49 -13.73 -5.45
CA PHE A 128 -0.92 -13.98 -5.08
C PHE A 128 -1.05 -15.14 -4.10
N ILE A 129 -1.83 -14.91 -3.02
CA ILE A 129 -2.12 -15.91 -1.98
C ILE A 129 -3.52 -16.49 -2.18
N PHE A 130 -3.61 -17.79 -2.23
CA PHE A 130 -4.85 -18.55 -2.06
C PHE A 130 -4.98 -18.93 -0.59
N ARG A 131 -5.89 -18.29 0.17
CA ARG A 131 -6.00 -18.47 1.63
C ARG A 131 -6.52 -19.84 2.08
N ALA A 132 -6.89 -20.73 1.16
CA ALA A 132 -7.67 -21.93 1.46
C ALA A 132 -6.88 -23.13 2.03
N SER A 133 -5.53 -23.11 2.05
CA SER A 133 -4.78 -24.31 2.50
C SER A 133 -3.39 -24.02 3.05
N ARG A 134 -2.90 -24.89 3.95
CA ARG A 134 -1.49 -24.87 4.44
C ARG A 134 -0.48 -24.97 3.28
N ARG A 135 -0.84 -25.69 2.21
CA ARG A 135 -0.01 -25.82 0.99
C ARG A 135 0.18 -24.48 0.28
N SER A 136 -0.87 -23.65 0.24
CA SER A 136 -0.81 -22.30 -0.35
C SER A 136 0.13 -21.39 0.44
N ILE A 137 0.08 -21.43 1.77
CA ILE A 137 0.99 -20.64 2.64
C ILE A 137 2.45 -21.05 2.39
N LYS A 138 2.72 -22.37 2.28
CA LYS A 138 4.07 -22.85 1.97
C LYS A 138 4.58 -22.32 0.63
N LYS A 139 3.75 -22.37 -0.41
CA LYS A 139 4.10 -21.84 -1.75
C LYS A 139 4.35 -20.32 -1.73
N VAL A 140 3.55 -19.56 -0.99
CA VAL A 140 3.76 -18.13 -0.82
C VAL A 140 5.08 -17.83 -0.12
N ASN A 141 5.37 -18.53 0.96
CA ASN A 141 6.64 -18.38 1.67
C ASN A 141 7.84 -18.73 0.77
N GLN A 142 7.74 -19.73 -0.10
CA GLN A 142 8.76 -20.04 -1.10
C GLN A 142 8.95 -18.91 -2.10
N ASN A 143 7.87 -18.35 -2.65
CA ASN A 143 7.96 -17.22 -3.59
C ASN A 143 8.57 -15.96 -2.95
N ILE A 144 8.26 -15.70 -1.67
CA ILE A 144 8.87 -14.61 -0.92
C ILE A 144 10.36 -14.88 -0.71
N GLU A 145 10.72 -16.11 -0.31
CA GLU A 145 12.11 -16.53 -0.12
C GLU A 145 12.92 -16.36 -1.41
N GLU A 146 12.41 -16.84 -2.54
CA GLU A 146 13.04 -16.66 -3.86
C GLU A 146 13.26 -15.19 -4.21
N SER A 147 12.26 -14.32 -3.91
CA SER A 147 12.40 -12.88 -4.14
C SER A 147 13.51 -12.27 -3.28
N LEU A 148 13.58 -12.64 -1.99
CA LEU A 148 14.60 -12.14 -1.06
C LEU A 148 16.02 -12.63 -1.42
N ILE A 149 16.17 -13.90 -1.84
CA ILE A 149 17.43 -14.45 -2.36
C ILE A 149 17.93 -13.64 -3.57
N ASN A 150 17.00 -13.23 -4.44
CA ASN A 150 17.30 -12.39 -5.61
C ASN A 150 17.42 -10.90 -5.28
N ARG A 151 17.54 -10.52 -4.01
CA ARG A 151 17.62 -9.13 -3.52
C ARG A 151 16.48 -8.25 -4.02
N GLN A 152 15.29 -8.83 -4.13
CA GLN A 152 14.09 -8.12 -4.52
C GLN A 152 13.28 -7.81 -3.28
N PRO A 153 13.01 -6.52 -2.97
CA PRO A 153 12.24 -6.15 -1.80
C PRO A 153 10.80 -6.65 -1.91
N VAL A 154 10.31 -7.24 -0.83
CA VAL A 154 8.93 -7.74 -0.71
C VAL A 154 8.25 -7.01 0.42
N CYS A 155 7.10 -6.41 0.14
CA CYS A 155 6.26 -5.75 1.14
C CYS A 155 5.04 -6.60 1.48
N VAL A 156 4.81 -6.78 2.77
CA VAL A 156 3.64 -7.50 3.29
C VAL A 156 2.93 -6.70 4.37
N PHE A 157 1.64 -6.96 4.51
CA PHE A 157 0.81 -6.43 5.58
C PHE A 157 0.46 -7.56 6.55
N PRO A 158 1.22 -7.73 7.66
CA PRO A 158 1.10 -8.90 8.54
C PRO A 158 -0.24 -8.98 9.29
N GLU A 159 -1.02 -7.90 9.35
CA GLU A 159 -2.38 -7.89 9.89
C GLU A 159 -3.34 -8.77 9.08
N GLY A 160 -3.05 -8.96 7.79
CA GLY A 160 -3.86 -9.77 6.88
C GLY A 160 -5.24 -9.18 6.56
N THR A 161 -5.56 -8.02 7.10
CA THR A 161 -6.78 -7.23 6.86
C THR A 161 -6.47 -5.75 7.07
N THR A 162 -7.32 -4.88 6.54
CA THR A 162 -7.24 -3.43 6.72
C THR A 162 -7.96 -3.00 8.00
N THR A 163 -7.52 -1.90 8.60
CA THR A 163 -8.11 -1.23 9.78
C THR A 163 -8.49 0.21 9.45
N LEU A 164 -9.10 0.92 10.39
CA LEU A 164 -9.37 2.37 10.26
C LEU A 164 -8.11 3.23 10.43
N GLY A 165 -6.98 2.65 10.86
CA GLY A 165 -5.77 3.36 11.23
C GLY A 165 -5.79 3.91 12.65
N ASP A 166 -6.84 3.65 13.42
CA ASP A 166 -7.03 3.99 14.83
C ASP A 166 -6.41 2.98 15.80
N ARG A 167 -6.02 1.84 15.28
CA ARG A 167 -5.38 0.73 16.02
C ARG A 167 -4.48 -0.08 15.11
N LEU A 168 -3.56 -0.83 15.70
CA LEU A 168 -2.72 -1.80 15.04
C LEU A 168 -3.13 -3.23 15.43
N GLY A 169 -3.58 -4.02 14.47
CA GLY A 169 -3.98 -5.41 14.67
C GLY A 169 -2.83 -6.33 15.08
N ALA A 170 -3.14 -7.59 15.32
CA ALA A 170 -2.12 -8.60 15.56
C ALA A 170 -1.38 -8.96 14.27
N PHE A 171 -0.06 -9.18 14.37
CA PHE A 171 0.75 -9.62 13.24
C PHE A 171 0.81 -11.14 13.15
N HIS A 172 0.50 -11.69 11.99
CA HIS A 172 0.65 -13.11 11.70
C HIS A 172 2.12 -13.48 11.54
N SER A 173 2.71 -14.09 12.57
CA SER A 173 4.15 -14.41 12.58
C SER A 173 4.60 -15.40 11.50
N SER A 174 3.68 -16.20 10.93
CA SER A 174 4.00 -17.16 9.87
C SER A 174 4.56 -16.52 8.59
N ILE A 175 4.19 -15.27 8.29
CA ILE A 175 4.65 -14.55 7.11
C ILE A 175 6.12 -14.09 7.22
N PHE A 176 6.68 -14.04 8.42
CA PHE A 176 8.07 -13.69 8.68
C PHE A 176 9.05 -14.86 8.46
N GLN A 177 8.53 -16.09 8.29
CA GLN A 177 9.36 -17.29 8.13
C GLN A 177 10.38 -17.19 6.98
N PRO A 178 10.03 -16.66 5.78
CA PRO A 178 10.99 -16.50 4.69
C PRO A 178 12.17 -15.57 5.04
N ALA A 179 11.88 -14.45 5.71
CA ALA A 179 12.91 -13.49 6.11
C ALA A 179 13.89 -14.12 7.12
N VAL A 180 13.37 -14.79 8.14
CA VAL A 180 14.19 -15.47 9.17
C VAL A 180 15.02 -16.59 8.55
N LYS A 181 14.42 -17.41 7.68
CA LYS A 181 15.11 -18.53 7.02
C LYS A 181 16.26 -18.06 6.12
N ASN A 182 16.06 -16.92 5.44
CA ASN A 182 17.06 -16.32 4.55
C ASN A 182 18.02 -15.37 5.27
N GLY A 183 17.80 -15.06 6.54
CA GLY A 183 18.57 -14.06 7.28
C GLY A 183 18.44 -12.64 6.72
N SER A 184 17.31 -12.32 6.10
CA SER A 184 17.06 -11.01 5.50
C SER A 184 16.76 -9.96 6.57
N LYS A 185 17.16 -8.71 6.34
CA LYS A 185 16.73 -7.59 7.18
C LYS A 185 15.22 -7.38 7.04
N VAL A 186 14.53 -7.20 8.16
CA VAL A 186 13.12 -6.84 8.22
C VAL A 186 12.99 -5.34 8.45
N LEU A 187 12.33 -4.63 7.54
CA LEU A 187 12.15 -3.17 7.60
C LEU A 187 10.71 -2.85 7.98
N PRO A 188 10.44 -2.45 9.23
CA PRO A 188 9.12 -1.99 9.62
C PRO A 188 8.84 -0.60 9.02
N VAL A 189 7.61 -0.41 8.51
CA VAL A 189 7.12 0.84 7.92
C VAL A 189 5.79 1.22 8.57
N ALA A 190 5.68 2.43 9.08
CA ALA A 190 4.46 2.95 9.65
C ALA A 190 3.78 3.91 8.68
N LEU A 191 2.49 3.67 8.40
CA LEU A 191 1.64 4.50 7.54
C LEU A 191 0.59 5.21 8.38
N ARG A 192 0.47 6.53 8.21
CA ARG A 192 -0.56 7.36 8.83
C ARG A 192 -1.16 8.31 7.80
N TYR A 193 -2.49 8.32 7.70
CA TYR A 193 -3.22 9.24 6.84
C TYR A 193 -3.76 10.43 7.64
N LEU A 194 -3.59 11.62 7.09
CA LEU A 194 -3.99 12.89 7.68
C LEU A 194 -4.85 13.68 6.70
N ASP A 195 -5.81 14.44 7.23
CA ASP A 195 -6.60 15.38 6.46
C ASP A 195 -5.85 16.70 6.18
N GLU A 196 -6.53 17.67 5.57
CA GLU A 196 -6.00 19.00 5.26
C GLU A 196 -5.57 19.78 6.51
N THR A 197 -6.14 19.46 7.69
CA THR A 197 -5.79 20.07 8.98
C THR A 197 -4.70 19.32 9.75
N ARG A 198 -4.10 18.31 9.13
CA ARG A 198 -3.08 17.45 9.74
C ARG A 198 -3.60 16.55 10.85
N LYS A 199 -4.89 16.30 10.91
CA LYS A 199 -5.51 15.36 11.85
C LYS A 199 -5.66 13.98 11.20
N PRO A 200 -5.58 12.88 11.99
CA PRO A 200 -5.83 11.54 11.49
C PRO A 200 -7.18 11.45 10.77
N THR A 201 -7.19 10.85 9.58
CA THR A 201 -8.40 10.69 8.76
C THR A 201 -8.65 9.23 8.40
N THR A 202 -9.92 8.84 8.42
CA THR A 202 -10.37 7.53 7.94
C THR A 202 -10.86 7.56 6.49
N ALA A 203 -10.73 8.69 5.78
CA ALA A 203 -11.19 8.82 4.40
C ALA A 203 -10.60 7.75 3.46
N PRO A 204 -9.29 7.40 3.53
CA PRO A 204 -8.71 6.33 2.72
C PRO A 204 -9.04 4.92 3.21
N ALA A 205 -9.50 4.72 4.44
CA ALA A 205 -9.70 3.39 5.01
C ALA A 205 -10.62 2.52 4.15
N TYR A 206 -10.18 1.27 3.92
CA TYR A 206 -10.90 0.29 3.10
C TYR A 206 -11.28 -0.92 3.96
N ILE A 207 -12.48 -0.89 4.54
CA ILE A 207 -12.92 -1.86 5.56
C ILE A 207 -14.27 -2.50 5.24
N GLY A 208 -14.50 -3.66 5.83
CA GLY A 208 -15.79 -4.38 5.76
C GLY A 208 -16.17 -4.76 4.32
N SER A 209 -17.40 -4.49 3.94
CA SER A 209 -17.97 -4.76 2.61
C SER A 209 -17.83 -3.60 1.62
N MET A 210 -16.99 -2.62 1.92
CA MET A 210 -16.77 -1.45 1.05
C MET A 210 -16.29 -1.89 -0.33
N THR A 211 -16.89 -1.32 -1.39
CA THR A 211 -16.42 -1.54 -2.76
C THR A 211 -15.24 -0.63 -3.08
N LEU A 212 -14.41 -1.04 -4.05
CA LEU A 212 -13.28 -0.21 -4.49
C LEU A 212 -13.76 1.16 -5.01
N MET A 213 -14.90 1.20 -5.72
CA MET A 213 -15.47 2.45 -6.24
C MET A 213 -15.93 3.38 -5.12
N SER A 214 -16.59 2.86 -4.07
CA SER A 214 -17.00 3.71 -2.94
C SER A 214 -15.79 4.22 -2.14
N SER A 215 -14.73 3.43 -2.00
CA SER A 215 -13.48 3.88 -1.39
C SER A 215 -12.79 4.94 -2.24
N LEU A 216 -12.70 4.73 -3.56
CA LEU A 216 -12.14 5.71 -4.48
C LEU A 216 -12.91 7.03 -4.42
N ASP A 217 -14.26 6.98 -4.41
CA ASP A 217 -15.10 8.17 -4.30
C ASP A 217 -14.81 8.98 -3.02
N ARG A 218 -14.63 8.31 -1.89
CA ARG A 218 -14.23 8.95 -0.64
C ARG A 218 -12.89 9.68 -0.78
N ILE A 219 -11.89 9.03 -1.40
CA ILE A 219 -10.56 9.63 -1.59
C ILE A 219 -10.61 10.83 -2.53
N ILE A 220 -11.27 10.72 -3.69
CA ILE A 220 -11.28 11.79 -4.69
C ILE A 220 -12.09 13.02 -4.26
N THR A 221 -13.02 12.85 -3.33
CA THR A 221 -13.83 13.96 -2.81
C THR A 221 -13.12 14.75 -1.71
N GLU A 222 -12.07 14.19 -1.09
CA GLU A 222 -11.26 14.95 -0.13
C GLU A 222 -10.45 16.05 -0.82
N PRO A 223 -10.27 17.21 -0.15
CA PRO A 223 -9.46 18.32 -0.68
C PRO A 223 -8.01 17.88 -0.90
N ILE A 224 -7.42 17.31 0.11
CA ILE A 224 -6.08 16.74 0.14
C ILE A 224 -6.02 15.65 1.21
N ILE A 225 -5.24 14.62 0.95
CA ILE A 225 -4.87 13.61 1.94
C ILE A 225 -3.36 13.64 2.05
N SER A 226 -2.81 13.83 3.25
CA SER A 226 -1.38 13.63 3.48
C SER A 226 -1.15 12.22 4.00
N VAL A 227 -0.10 11.54 3.52
CA VAL A 227 0.32 10.25 4.06
C VAL A 227 1.76 10.33 4.55
N GLU A 228 1.93 10.11 5.85
CA GLU A 228 3.26 9.94 6.46
C GLU A 228 3.68 8.49 6.30
N VAL A 229 4.85 8.28 5.67
CA VAL A 229 5.50 6.97 5.50
C VAL A 229 6.79 7.01 6.29
N SER A 230 6.80 6.35 7.44
CA SER A 230 7.99 6.28 8.30
C SER A 230 8.66 4.93 8.14
N PHE A 231 9.84 4.92 7.51
CA PHE A 231 10.73 3.77 7.44
C PHE A 231 11.53 3.72 8.74
N LEU A 232 11.40 2.62 9.49
CA LEU A 232 12.03 2.48 10.81
C LEU A 232 13.39 1.78 10.68
N THR A 233 14.07 1.59 11.80
CA THR A 233 15.35 0.89 11.81
C THR A 233 15.17 -0.58 11.38
N PRO A 234 15.94 -1.06 10.38
CA PRO A 234 15.88 -2.46 9.97
C PRO A 234 16.28 -3.41 11.10
N ILE A 235 15.56 -4.51 11.24
CA ILE A 235 15.81 -5.56 12.22
C ILE A 235 16.58 -6.69 11.53
N ASP A 236 17.70 -7.11 12.11
CA ASP A 236 18.41 -8.32 11.66
C ASP A 236 17.64 -9.57 12.08
N SER A 237 17.25 -10.40 11.12
CA SER A 237 16.48 -11.61 11.41
C SER A 237 17.34 -12.87 11.60
N ARG A 238 18.66 -12.78 11.40
CA ARG A 238 19.59 -13.92 11.51
C ARG A 238 19.59 -14.49 12.92
N GLY A 239 19.44 -15.80 13.04
CA GLY A 239 19.41 -16.48 14.33
C GLY A 239 18.21 -16.17 15.22
N SER A 240 17.23 -15.42 14.73
CA SER A 240 16.04 -15.03 15.48
C SER A 240 14.84 -15.91 15.17
N GLU A 241 13.90 -15.96 16.09
CA GLU A 241 12.61 -16.60 15.85
C GLU A 241 11.62 -15.64 15.15
N ARG A 242 10.81 -16.19 14.22
CA ARG A 242 9.78 -15.42 13.51
C ARG A 242 8.78 -14.71 14.44
N ARG A 243 8.48 -15.30 15.61
CA ARG A 243 7.57 -14.69 16.61
C ARG A 243 8.19 -13.46 17.25
N HIS A 244 9.49 -13.51 17.54
CA HIS A 244 10.24 -12.38 18.10
C HIS A 244 10.29 -11.22 17.09
N ILE A 245 10.70 -11.49 15.84
CA ILE A 245 10.77 -10.46 14.78
C ILE A 245 9.39 -9.84 14.52
N SER A 246 8.33 -10.66 14.47
CA SER A 246 6.95 -10.19 14.30
C SER A 246 6.51 -9.25 15.44
N LYS A 247 6.79 -9.62 16.70
CA LYS A 247 6.47 -8.82 17.88
C LYS A 247 7.23 -7.49 17.86
N LEU A 248 8.54 -7.53 17.63
CA LEU A 248 9.40 -6.34 17.60
C LEU A 248 8.98 -5.38 16.49
N SER A 249 8.74 -5.89 15.27
CA SER A 249 8.25 -5.08 14.15
C SER A 249 6.93 -4.38 14.48
N ARG A 250 5.99 -5.11 15.11
CA ARG A 250 4.71 -4.56 15.52
C ARG A 250 4.86 -3.49 16.58
N GLU A 251 5.70 -3.69 17.59
CA GLU A 251 5.96 -2.72 18.67
C GLU A 251 6.58 -1.43 18.12
N MET A 252 7.52 -1.52 17.19
CA MET A 252 8.13 -0.36 16.56
C MET A 252 7.09 0.46 15.79
N ILE A 253 6.24 -0.19 14.99
CA ILE A 253 5.17 0.48 14.25
C ILE A 253 4.15 1.09 15.22
N LEU A 254 3.71 0.36 16.24
CA LEU A 254 2.75 0.82 17.25
C LEU A 254 3.24 2.09 17.95
N ASN A 255 4.50 2.08 18.37
CA ASN A 255 5.13 3.21 19.04
C ASN A 255 5.27 4.44 18.13
N THR A 256 5.42 4.25 16.82
CA THR A 256 5.49 5.34 15.85
C THR A 256 4.12 5.94 15.56
N LEU A 257 3.08 5.11 15.55
CA LEU A 257 1.72 5.56 15.21
C LEU A 257 0.99 6.23 16.38
N PHE A 258 1.22 5.77 17.63
CA PHE A 258 0.38 6.10 18.79
C PHE A 258 1.16 6.70 19.99
N LYS A 259 2.36 7.17 19.75
CA LYS A 259 3.09 8.04 20.70
C LYS A 259 2.84 9.52 20.36
#